data_6d87ddf012a50511e05a32d48b3e8861
#
_entry.id   6d87ddf012a50511e05a32d48b3e8861
#
_cell.length_a   1.000
_cell.length_b   1.000
_cell.length_c   1.000
_cell.angle_alpha   90.00
_cell.angle_beta   90.00
_cell.angle_gamma   90.00
#
_symmetry.space_group_name_H-M   'P 1'
#
loop_
_entity.id
_entity.type
_entity.pdbx_description
1 polymer ?
#
loop_
_entity_poly.entity_id
_entity_poly.type
_entity_poly.pdbx_seq_one_letter_code
_entity_poly.pdbx_strand_id
1 'polypeptide(L)'
;MPGQLSERKSQEGYDWQITEKVKETHDTYTYTLLPVSTSQRFNFNIGEFVTLSVLLKRPTSTGGFEENLVNRAYSIASSPTRDFIDLTIKEEKPYGYVNPITGKSDAFAAYFNQQVKIGDKITLKLSLVKEHFLWKVAAGIEKNVAYWSGANGAQSARSLIQYMEDKKDPDFNLVLFYSNTKLYTDNGNTDIKRDAHQPVDSLNVIYYNWLINIAKKLENLKVIFTFTREEELPTAAPNDARIIYRKGRFFLNPDGSPERTLLKYGRNVETSFNPICGSSAFINGIIRLPNGKINRGKGILQNLIEIEGIKPEKTDKEQFYLEQVGANQ
;
A
#
# COMPACT_ATOMS: atom_id res chain seq x y z
N MET A 1 15.70 -25.80 15.70
CA MET A 1 16.82 -25.34 14.84
C MET A 1 16.27 -24.27 13.93
N PRO A 2 16.74 -23.02 13.93
CA PRO A 2 16.31 -22.03 12.96
C PRO A 2 16.87 -22.45 11.61
N GLY A 3 15.98 -22.71 10.65
CA GLY A 3 16.34 -23.08 9.30
C GLY A 3 17.24 -22.01 8.68
N GLN A 4 18.38 -22.44 8.18
CA GLN A 4 19.25 -21.61 7.34
C GLN A 4 18.43 -21.06 6.19
N LEU A 5 18.16 -19.76 6.22
CA LEU A 5 17.71 -19.02 5.04
C LEU A 5 18.87 -19.06 4.05
N SER A 6 18.79 -20.01 3.11
CA SER A 6 19.74 -20.12 2.01
C SER A 6 19.82 -18.75 1.31
N GLU A 7 21.03 -18.31 1.00
CA GLU A 7 21.26 -17.13 0.15
C GLU A 7 20.52 -17.32 -1.17
N ARG A 8 19.36 -16.69 -1.30
CA ARG A 8 18.66 -16.66 -2.59
C ARG A 8 19.42 -15.69 -3.50
N LYS A 9 20.09 -16.23 -4.52
CA LYS A 9 20.69 -15.42 -5.59
C LYS A 9 19.59 -14.60 -6.28
N SER A 10 19.91 -13.39 -6.77
CA SER A 10 19.01 -12.58 -7.61
C SER A 10 18.47 -13.46 -8.73
N GLN A 11 17.17 -13.71 -8.74
CA GLN A 11 16.56 -14.55 -9.76
C GLN A 11 16.56 -13.79 -11.09
N GLU A 12 16.83 -14.50 -12.18
CA GLU A 12 16.60 -14.02 -13.54
C GLU A 12 15.14 -13.55 -13.66
N GLY A 13 14.88 -12.57 -14.52
CA GLY A 13 13.54 -12.09 -14.75
C GLY A 13 12.68 -13.20 -15.37
N TYR A 14 11.45 -13.36 -14.88
CA TYR A 14 10.48 -14.31 -15.41
C TYR A 14 9.36 -13.60 -16.13
N ASP A 15 8.86 -14.23 -17.20
CA ASP A 15 7.73 -13.70 -17.95
C ASP A 15 6.41 -14.11 -17.31
N TRP A 16 5.57 -13.11 -17.13
CA TRP A 16 4.23 -13.20 -16.56
C TRP A 16 3.21 -12.66 -17.54
N GLN A 17 2.05 -13.29 -17.60
CA GLN A 17 0.93 -12.84 -18.41
C GLN A 17 -0.09 -12.14 -17.52
N ILE A 18 -0.56 -10.97 -17.95
CA ILE A 18 -1.66 -10.26 -17.31
C ILE A 18 -2.94 -10.99 -17.65
N THR A 19 -3.63 -11.50 -16.62
CA THR A 19 -4.89 -12.24 -16.77
C THR A 19 -6.11 -11.44 -16.34
N GLU A 20 -5.89 -10.43 -15.47
CA GLU A 20 -6.96 -9.56 -15.01
C GLU A 20 -6.44 -8.13 -14.81
N LYS A 21 -7.33 -7.15 -15.00
CA LYS A 21 -7.08 -5.73 -14.77
C LYS A 21 -8.31 -5.13 -14.10
N VAL A 22 -8.22 -4.88 -12.79
CA VAL A 22 -9.32 -4.33 -11.98
C VAL A 22 -9.06 -2.87 -11.68
N LYS A 23 -10.04 -2.02 -11.92
CA LYS A 23 -9.99 -0.62 -11.53
C LYS A 23 -10.35 -0.48 -10.05
N GLU A 24 -9.43 0.03 -9.24
CA GLU A 24 -9.61 0.21 -7.79
C GLU A 24 -10.12 1.60 -7.43
N THR A 25 -9.60 2.62 -8.11
CA THR A 25 -9.98 4.03 -7.96
C THR A 25 -9.92 4.74 -9.31
N HIS A 26 -10.21 6.02 -9.35
CA HIS A 26 -10.15 6.83 -10.58
C HIS A 26 -8.78 6.76 -11.29
N ASP A 27 -7.69 6.53 -10.54
CA ASP A 27 -6.30 6.58 -11.01
C ASP A 27 -5.48 5.34 -10.66
N THR A 28 -6.11 4.25 -10.21
CA THR A 28 -5.42 3.06 -9.70
C THR A 28 -6.02 1.77 -10.27
N TYR A 29 -5.15 0.87 -10.71
CA TYR A 29 -5.52 -0.46 -11.20
C TYR A 29 -4.72 -1.55 -10.49
N THR A 30 -5.39 -2.68 -10.23
CA THR A 30 -4.74 -3.92 -9.80
C THR A 30 -4.68 -4.88 -10.99
N TYR A 31 -3.50 -5.41 -11.23
CA TYR A 31 -3.20 -6.39 -12.28
C TYR A 31 -2.92 -7.74 -11.65
N THR A 32 -3.68 -8.77 -12.05
CA THR A 32 -3.39 -10.16 -11.70
C THR A 32 -2.52 -10.79 -12.78
N LEU A 33 -1.44 -11.42 -12.37
CA LEU A 33 -0.44 -11.99 -13.23
C LEU A 33 -0.25 -13.48 -12.93
N LEU A 34 -0.23 -14.28 -13.99
CA LEU A 34 0.11 -15.70 -13.94
C LEU A 34 1.45 -15.95 -14.62
N PRO A 35 2.28 -16.88 -14.11
CA PRO A 35 3.53 -17.26 -14.77
C PRO A 35 3.23 -17.86 -16.15
N VAL A 36 4.01 -17.46 -17.18
CA VAL A 36 3.86 -18.02 -18.55
C VAL A 36 4.26 -19.48 -18.58
N SER A 37 5.21 -19.89 -17.74
CA SER A 37 5.64 -21.28 -17.60
C SER A 37 5.21 -21.85 -16.26
N THR A 38 4.46 -22.95 -16.29
CA THR A 38 3.99 -23.67 -15.09
C THR A 38 5.10 -24.35 -14.29
N SER A 39 6.30 -24.53 -14.87
CA SER A 39 7.48 -25.05 -14.19
C SER A 39 8.14 -24.02 -13.26
N GLN A 40 7.77 -22.74 -13.38
CA GLN A 40 8.33 -21.65 -12.58
C GLN A 40 7.44 -21.39 -11.36
N ARG A 41 7.83 -21.90 -10.19
CA ARG A 41 7.25 -21.47 -8.94
C ARG A 41 7.97 -20.23 -8.45
N PHE A 42 7.24 -19.14 -8.36
CA PHE A 42 7.71 -17.89 -7.81
C PHE A 42 7.42 -17.87 -6.30
N ASN A 43 8.44 -18.17 -5.51
CA ASN A 43 8.31 -18.17 -4.07
C ASN A 43 8.63 -16.78 -3.52
N PHE A 44 7.68 -16.16 -2.90
CA PHE A 44 7.82 -14.89 -2.21
C PHE A 44 7.18 -14.96 -0.82
N ASN A 45 7.44 -13.96 0.01
CA ASN A 45 6.84 -13.81 1.32
C ASN A 45 5.96 -12.56 1.39
N ILE A 46 5.11 -12.47 2.41
CA ILE A 46 4.29 -11.29 2.67
C ILE A 46 5.19 -10.07 2.82
N GLY A 47 4.88 -8.98 2.11
CA GLY A 47 5.65 -7.74 2.19
C GLY A 47 6.86 -7.67 1.27
N GLU A 48 7.11 -8.70 0.47
CA GLU A 48 8.12 -8.64 -0.59
C GLU A 48 7.62 -7.84 -1.80
N PHE A 49 8.54 -7.40 -2.64
CA PHE A 49 8.26 -6.63 -3.84
C PHE A 49 8.97 -7.23 -5.06
N VAL A 50 8.47 -6.87 -6.23
CA VAL A 50 9.05 -7.21 -7.51
C VAL A 50 9.54 -5.96 -8.23
N THR A 51 10.56 -6.10 -9.06
CA THR A 51 10.90 -5.11 -10.07
C THR A 51 10.19 -5.48 -11.36
N LEU A 52 9.25 -4.63 -11.75
CA LEU A 52 8.55 -4.70 -13.02
C LEU A 52 9.42 -4.07 -14.10
N SER A 53 9.71 -4.81 -15.15
CA SER A 53 10.44 -4.35 -16.34
C SER A 53 9.51 -4.35 -17.53
N VAL A 54 9.27 -3.20 -18.13
CA VAL A 54 8.39 -3.07 -19.28
C VAL A 54 8.95 -2.08 -20.32
N LEU A 55 8.76 -2.41 -21.59
CA LEU A 55 9.09 -1.54 -22.70
C LEU A 55 7.88 -0.63 -22.98
N LEU A 56 8.04 0.67 -22.72
CA LEU A 56 6.98 1.65 -22.93
C LEU A 56 7.31 2.56 -24.11
N LYS A 57 6.29 2.82 -24.93
CA LYS A 57 6.35 3.82 -25.99
C LYS A 57 6.06 5.19 -25.42
N ARG A 58 6.98 6.12 -25.59
CA ARG A 58 6.84 7.52 -25.16
C ARG A 58 6.86 8.45 -26.35
N PRO A 59 6.00 9.47 -26.36
CA PRO A 59 6.06 10.50 -27.41
C PRO A 59 7.34 11.31 -27.27
N THR A 60 8.02 11.57 -28.38
CA THR A 60 9.17 12.46 -28.46
C THR A 60 8.74 13.89 -28.70
N SER A 61 9.62 14.86 -28.42
CA SER A 61 9.37 16.29 -28.70
C SER A 61 9.24 16.59 -30.21
N THR A 62 9.69 15.68 -31.05
CA THR A 62 9.63 15.78 -32.54
C THR A 62 8.40 15.11 -33.14
N GLY A 63 7.44 14.63 -32.32
CA GLY A 63 6.19 14.02 -32.77
C GLY A 63 6.27 12.52 -33.08
N GLY A 64 7.44 11.88 -32.88
CA GLY A 64 7.61 10.42 -32.97
C GLY A 64 7.37 9.71 -31.63
N PHE A 65 7.71 8.42 -31.60
CA PHE A 65 7.73 7.61 -30.37
C PHE A 65 9.13 7.00 -30.18
N GLU A 66 9.56 6.96 -28.94
CA GLU A 66 10.74 6.17 -28.51
C GLU A 66 10.28 5.04 -27.60
N GLU A 67 10.97 3.90 -27.70
CA GLU A 67 10.77 2.76 -26.80
C GLU A 67 11.82 2.79 -25.70
N ASN A 68 11.37 2.82 -24.44
CA ASN A 68 12.24 2.84 -23.28
C ASN A 68 11.93 1.68 -22.36
N LEU A 69 12.96 0.91 -22.01
CA LEU A 69 12.86 -0.10 -20.94
C LEU A 69 12.83 0.63 -19.61
N VAL A 70 11.74 0.46 -18.88
CA VAL A 70 11.57 1.10 -17.57
C VAL A 70 11.43 0.03 -16.50
N ASN A 71 12.15 0.24 -15.40
CA ASN A 71 12.11 -0.63 -14.23
C ASN A 71 11.47 0.12 -13.06
N ARG A 72 10.51 -0.51 -12.38
CA ARG A 72 9.86 0.04 -11.18
C ARG A 72 9.61 -1.07 -10.17
N ALA A 73 9.85 -0.76 -8.90
CA ALA A 73 9.55 -1.65 -7.79
C ALA A 73 8.07 -1.51 -7.37
N TYR A 74 7.41 -2.65 -7.19
CA TYR A 74 6.04 -2.73 -6.69
C TYR A 74 5.91 -3.80 -5.63
N SER A 75 5.34 -3.44 -4.48
CA SER A 75 4.99 -4.40 -3.44
C SER A 75 3.98 -5.42 -3.99
N ILE A 76 4.17 -6.69 -3.68
CA ILE A 76 3.24 -7.74 -4.06
C ILE A 76 1.98 -7.60 -3.20
N ALA A 77 0.82 -7.46 -3.85
CA ALA A 77 -0.47 -7.25 -3.20
C ALA A 77 -1.26 -8.54 -2.97
N SER A 78 -0.80 -9.68 -3.51
CA SER A 78 -1.39 -11.01 -3.28
C SER A 78 -0.69 -11.77 -2.16
N SER A 79 -1.40 -12.76 -1.60
CA SER A 79 -0.85 -13.71 -0.63
C SER A 79 0.17 -14.67 -1.30
N PRO A 80 1.27 -15.04 -0.62
CA PRO A 80 2.22 -16.04 -1.12
C PRO A 80 1.65 -17.46 -1.19
N THR A 81 0.46 -17.69 -0.65
CA THR A 81 -0.25 -18.98 -0.74
C THR A 81 -0.97 -19.17 -2.06
N ARG A 82 -1.04 -18.14 -2.89
CA ARG A 82 -1.75 -18.11 -4.18
C ARG A 82 -0.78 -18.30 -5.34
N ASP A 83 -1.27 -18.92 -6.42
CA ASP A 83 -0.46 -19.22 -7.61
C ASP A 83 -0.36 -18.02 -8.58
N PHE A 84 -0.67 -16.80 -8.12
CA PHE A 84 -0.63 -15.59 -8.91
C PHE A 84 -0.03 -14.42 -8.13
N ILE A 85 0.37 -13.39 -8.85
CA ILE A 85 0.83 -12.12 -8.28
C ILE A 85 -0.15 -11.01 -8.64
N ASP A 86 -0.58 -10.24 -7.62
CA ASP A 86 -1.26 -8.98 -7.83
C ASP A 86 -0.29 -7.81 -7.66
N LEU A 87 -0.31 -6.91 -8.63
CA LEU A 87 0.40 -5.63 -8.56
C LEU A 87 -0.60 -4.48 -8.69
N THR A 88 -0.54 -3.53 -7.78
CA THR A 88 -1.41 -2.36 -7.83
C THR A 88 -0.62 -1.13 -8.23
N ILE A 89 -1.04 -0.53 -9.33
CA ILE A 89 -0.35 0.58 -9.97
C ILE A 89 -1.24 1.82 -9.94
N LYS A 90 -0.84 2.79 -9.12
CA LYS A 90 -1.49 4.10 -9.03
C LYS A 90 -0.81 5.07 -9.97
N GLU A 91 -1.62 5.81 -10.76
CA GLU A 91 -1.13 6.92 -11.56
C GLU A 91 -0.63 8.03 -10.63
N GLU A 92 0.66 8.27 -10.68
CA GLU A 92 1.22 9.42 -9.98
C GLU A 92 0.86 10.68 -10.75
N LYS A 93 0.11 11.58 -10.13
CA LYS A 93 -0.01 12.92 -10.67
C LYS A 93 1.39 13.52 -10.69
N PRO A 94 1.74 14.26 -11.76
CA PRO A 94 3.09 14.79 -11.94
C PRO A 94 3.39 15.87 -10.88
N TYR A 95 3.59 15.45 -9.65
CA TYR A 95 4.13 16.33 -8.63
C TYR A 95 5.65 16.28 -8.68
N GLY A 96 6.23 17.17 -9.49
CA GLY A 96 7.58 17.63 -9.26
C GLY A 96 8.72 17.02 -10.07
N TYR A 97 8.56 15.92 -10.78
CA TYR A 97 9.57 15.50 -11.73
C TYR A 97 9.11 15.82 -13.15
N VAL A 98 9.47 17.01 -13.57
CA VAL A 98 9.43 17.35 -14.99
C VAL A 98 10.76 16.90 -15.56
N ASN A 99 10.75 15.98 -16.51
CA ASN A 99 11.96 15.61 -17.23
C ASN A 99 12.57 16.89 -17.82
N PRO A 100 13.78 17.31 -17.39
CA PRO A 100 14.37 18.59 -17.80
C PRO A 100 14.64 18.69 -19.30
N ILE A 101 14.66 17.54 -20.01
CA ILE A 101 14.89 17.47 -21.46
C ILE A 101 13.56 17.57 -22.23
N THR A 102 12.49 16.96 -21.74
CA THR A 102 11.21 16.87 -22.47
C THR A 102 10.14 17.82 -21.95
N GLY A 103 10.34 18.47 -20.81
CA GLY A 103 9.33 19.28 -20.13
C GLY A 103 8.08 18.51 -19.68
N LYS A 104 8.08 17.17 -19.81
CA LYS A 104 6.95 16.30 -19.48
C LYS A 104 7.23 15.51 -18.20
N SER A 105 6.20 15.30 -17.41
CA SER A 105 6.31 14.43 -16.24
C SER A 105 6.56 12.98 -16.68
N ASP A 106 7.46 12.30 -15.98
CA ASP A 106 7.73 10.89 -16.22
C ASP A 106 6.65 10.03 -15.56
N ALA A 107 5.47 10.01 -16.17
CA ALA A 107 4.29 9.32 -15.67
C ALA A 107 4.31 7.84 -16.11
N PHE A 108 5.26 7.05 -15.60
CA PHE A 108 5.34 5.61 -15.88
C PHE A 108 3.99 4.92 -15.67
N ALA A 109 3.37 5.13 -14.50
CA ALA A 109 2.12 4.47 -14.15
C ALA A 109 0.96 4.83 -15.09
N ALA A 110 0.88 6.10 -15.54
CA ALA A 110 -0.15 6.51 -16.50
C ALA A 110 0.05 5.83 -17.87
N TYR A 111 1.28 5.80 -18.37
CA TYR A 111 1.58 5.09 -19.63
C TYR A 111 1.35 3.59 -19.50
N PHE A 112 1.76 2.98 -18.40
CA PHE A 112 1.53 1.57 -18.12
C PHE A 112 0.02 1.27 -18.12
N ASN A 113 -0.76 2.00 -17.35
CA ASN A 113 -2.20 1.79 -17.23
C ASN A 113 -2.95 1.99 -18.55
N GLN A 114 -2.44 2.86 -19.44
CA GLN A 114 -3.03 3.11 -20.77
C GLN A 114 -2.66 2.04 -21.80
N GLN A 115 -1.40 1.59 -21.81
CA GLN A 115 -0.86 0.74 -22.86
C GLN A 115 -1.05 -0.74 -22.56
N VAL A 116 -0.93 -1.15 -21.29
CA VAL A 116 -0.93 -2.56 -20.90
C VAL A 116 -2.34 -3.12 -20.81
N LYS A 117 -2.54 -4.30 -21.44
CA LYS A 117 -3.83 -4.97 -21.59
C LYS A 117 -3.78 -6.39 -21.04
N ILE A 118 -4.95 -6.96 -20.81
CA ILE A 118 -5.11 -8.39 -20.52
C ILE A 118 -4.55 -9.20 -21.70
N GLY A 119 -3.73 -10.20 -21.41
CA GLY A 119 -3.02 -11.03 -22.38
C GLY A 119 -1.58 -10.60 -22.63
N ASP A 120 -1.20 -9.37 -22.29
CA ASP A 120 0.17 -8.90 -22.45
C ASP A 120 1.13 -9.65 -21.51
N LYS A 121 2.38 -9.79 -21.96
CA LYS A 121 3.46 -10.39 -21.18
C LYS A 121 4.37 -9.30 -20.63
N ILE A 122 4.73 -9.44 -19.37
CA ILE A 122 5.66 -8.54 -18.68
C ILE A 122 6.72 -9.35 -17.93
N THR A 123 7.90 -8.80 -17.77
CA THR A 123 8.97 -9.45 -17.03
C THR A 123 9.03 -8.93 -15.59
N LEU A 124 8.97 -9.84 -14.63
CA LEU A 124 9.15 -9.55 -13.21
C LEU A 124 10.46 -10.12 -12.70
N LYS A 125 11.14 -9.33 -11.87
CA LYS A 125 12.31 -9.77 -11.09
C LYS A 125 11.96 -9.66 -9.61
N LEU A 126 12.09 -10.75 -8.86
CA LEU A 126 11.93 -10.72 -7.42
C LEU A 126 13.10 -9.95 -6.79
N SER A 127 12.78 -8.96 -5.99
CA SER A 127 13.78 -8.26 -5.20
C SER A 127 13.94 -8.99 -3.88
N LEU A 128 15.08 -9.69 -3.75
CA LEU A 128 15.40 -10.50 -2.59
C LEU A 128 15.93 -9.61 -1.47
N VAL A 129 15.05 -9.23 -0.56
CA VAL A 129 15.45 -8.55 0.68
C VAL A 129 15.48 -9.60 1.78
N LYS A 130 16.65 -9.81 2.42
CA LYS A 130 16.82 -10.80 3.50
C LYS A 130 15.83 -10.62 4.65
N GLU A 131 15.48 -9.37 4.94
CA GLU A 131 14.55 -8.99 5.97
C GLU A 131 13.54 -8.01 5.36
N HIS A 132 12.48 -8.54 4.72
CA HIS A 132 11.37 -7.73 4.28
C HIS A 132 10.53 -7.28 5.50
N PHE A 133 9.81 -6.19 5.37
CA PHE A 133 9.20 -5.51 6.53
C PHE A 133 8.09 -6.32 7.26
N LEU A 134 7.61 -7.42 6.69
CA LEU A 134 6.68 -8.36 7.34
C LEU A 134 7.29 -9.73 7.64
N TRP A 135 8.62 -9.86 7.66
CA TRP A 135 9.27 -11.14 7.84
C TRP A 135 8.92 -11.85 9.16
N LYS A 136 8.71 -11.10 10.26
CA LYS A 136 8.30 -11.65 11.55
C LYS A 136 6.92 -12.27 11.50
N VAL A 137 6.01 -11.65 10.76
CA VAL A 137 4.65 -12.16 10.53
C VAL A 137 4.71 -13.41 9.66
N ALA A 138 5.48 -13.38 8.57
CA ALA A 138 5.67 -14.53 7.68
C ALA A 138 6.28 -15.74 8.42
N ALA A 139 7.17 -15.48 9.39
CA ALA A 139 7.77 -16.51 10.23
C ALA A 139 6.86 -16.99 11.38
N GLY A 140 5.67 -16.41 11.56
CA GLY A 140 4.74 -16.73 12.63
C GLY A 140 5.19 -16.26 14.03
N ILE A 141 6.18 -15.34 14.08
CA ILE A 141 6.71 -14.80 15.33
C ILE A 141 5.74 -13.77 15.91
N GLU A 142 5.20 -12.91 15.04
CA GLU A 142 4.29 -11.84 15.41
C GLU A 142 2.88 -12.16 14.92
N LYS A 143 1.93 -12.23 15.83
CA LYS A 143 0.52 -12.51 15.55
C LYS A 143 -0.42 -11.36 15.91
N ASN A 144 0.04 -10.40 16.70
CA ASN A 144 -0.70 -9.18 17.03
C ASN A 144 -0.15 -8.01 16.25
N VAL A 145 -0.82 -7.65 15.16
CA VAL A 145 -0.31 -6.66 14.21
C VAL A 145 -1.19 -5.41 14.24
N ALA A 146 -0.54 -4.26 14.40
CA ALA A 146 -1.11 -2.93 14.19
C ALA A 146 -0.50 -2.32 12.94
N TYR A 147 -1.11 -2.55 11.78
CA TYR A 147 -0.58 -2.14 10.49
C TYR A 147 -0.98 -0.70 10.15
N TRP A 148 0.01 0.15 9.93
CA TRP A 148 -0.18 1.56 9.59
C TRP A 148 0.03 1.77 8.09
N SER A 149 -1.04 2.11 7.38
CA SER A 149 -1.03 2.30 5.94
C SER A 149 -1.38 3.73 5.54
N GLY A 150 -0.58 4.31 4.66
CA GLY A 150 -0.88 5.57 3.97
C GLY A 150 -1.02 5.33 2.47
N ALA A 151 -2.19 5.61 1.90
CA ALA A 151 -2.47 5.50 0.46
C ALA A 151 -1.94 4.19 -0.17
N ASN A 152 -0.85 4.26 -0.96
CA ASN A 152 -0.26 3.10 -1.66
C ASN A 152 0.30 2.01 -0.72
N GLY A 153 0.53 2.30 0.55
CA GLY A 153 0.93 1.29 1.54
C GLY A 153 -0.10 0.18 1.78
N ALA A 154 -1.32 0.33 1.25
CA ALA A 154 -2.36 -0.68 1.32
C ALA A 154 -2.04 -1.98 0.55
N GLN A 155 -1.08 -1.97 -0.38
CA GLN A 155 -0.71 -3.14 -1.17
C GLN A 155 -0.19 -4.28 -0.30
N SER A 156 0.79 -4.00 0.55
CA SER A 156 1.35 -4.99 1.46
C SER A 156 0.35 -5.39 2.55
N ALA A 157 -0.54 -4.47 2.97
CA ALA A 157 -1.65 -4.80 3.87
C ALA A 157 -2.62 -5.80 3.22
N ARG A 158 -2.93 -5.64 1.92
CA ARG A 158 -3.79 -6.58 1.19
C ARG A 158 -3.16 -7.98 1.13
N SER A 159 -1.87 -8.07 0.82
CA SER A 159 -1.12 -9.34 0.85
C SER A 159 -1.23 -10.03 2.21
N LEU A 160 -1.04 -9.28 3.30
CA LEU A 160 -1.16 -9.78 4.67
C LEU A 160 -2.57 -10.26 4.99
N ILE A 161 -3.61 -9.48 4.65
CA ILE A 161 -5.01 -9.83 4.93
C ILE A 161 -5.42 -11.08 4.14
N GLN A 162 -5.00 -11.21 2.89
CA GLN A 162 -5.25 -12.43 2.09
C GLN A 162 -4.53 -13.64 2.70
N TYR A 163 -3.31 -13.45 3.22
CA TYR A 163 -2.60 -14.52 3.92
C TYR A 163 -3.34 -14.98 5.18
N MET A 164 -3.90 -14.04 5.97
CA MET A 164 -4.77 -14.38 7.11
C MET A 164 -5.99 -15.20 6.67
N GLU A 165 -6.68 -14.75 5.60
CA GLU A 165 -7.83 -15.46 5.04
C GLU A 165 -7.48 -16.90 4.62
N ASP A 166 -6.34 -17.07 3.96
CA ASP A 166 -5.89 -18.35 3.45
C ASP A 166 -5.40 -19.29 4.58
N LYS A 167 -4.69 -18.77 5.58
CA LYS A 167 -4.14 -19.56 6.71
C LYS A 167 -5.16 -19.89 7.77
N LYS A 168 -6.18 -19.04 7.96
CA LYS A 168 -7.24 -19.22 8.99
C LYS A 168 -6.69 -19.44 10.40
N ASP A 169 -5.55 -18.79 10.73
CA ASP A 169 -4.97 -18.84 12.07
C ASP A 169 -5.82 -18.01 13.04
N PRO A 170 -6.51 -18.62 14.03
CA PRO A 170 -7.41 -17.90 14.93
C PRO A 170 -6.66 -16.98 15.89
N ASP A 171 -5.38 -17.23 16.14
CA ASP A 171 -4.56 -16.41 17.04
C ASP A 171 -4.01 -15.16 16.36
N PHE A 172 -4.09 -15.08 15.03
CA PHE A 172 -3.60 -13.93 14.29
C PHE A 172 -4.61 -12.78 14.34
N ASN A 173 -4.21 -11.64 14.87
CA ASN A 173 -5.05 -10.47 15.05
C ASN A 173 -4.47 -9.25 14.33
N LEU A 174 -5.24 -8.63 13.46
CA LEU A 174 -4.84 -7.46 12.69
C LEU A 174 -5.77 -6.27 12.91
N VAL A 175 -5.19 -5.13 13.25
CA VAL A 175 -5.85 -3.83 13.11
C VAL A 175 -5.14 -3.07 11.99
N LEU A 176 -5.86 -2.77 10.93
CA LEU A 176 -5.38 -1.93 9.83
C LEU A 176 -5.78 -0.47 10.11
N PHE A 177 -4.80 0.38 10.35
CA PHE A 177 -4.94 1.83 10.41
C PHE A 177 -4.66 2.41 9.03
N TYR A 178 -5.71 2.76 8.29
CA TYR A 178 -5.59 3.19 6.90
C TYR A 178 -5.90 4.67 6.72
N SER A 179 -4.85 5.47 6.45
CA SER A 179 -4.94 6.91 6.28
C SER A 179 -5.09 7.31 4.83
N ASN A 180 -6.12 8.10 4.56
CA ASN A 180 -6.40 8.69 3.26
C ASN A 180 -6.71 10.18 3.41
N THR A 181 -6.65 10.94 2.32
CA THR A 181 -7.03 12.35 2.32
C THR A 181 -8.54 12.51 2.33
N LYS A 182 -9.21 11.86 1.39
CA LYS A 182 -10.66 11.85 1.18
C LYS A 182 -11.11 10.46 0.73
N LEU A 183 -12.38 10.14 0.94
CA LEU A 183 -12.98 8.91 0.42
C LEU A 183 -13.26 9.03 -1.08
N TYR A 184 -13.77 10.20 -1.49
CA TYR A 184 -14.15 10.47 -2.89
C TYR A 184 -13.23 11.51 -3.51
N THR A 185 -13.17 11.50 -4.84
CA THR A 185 -12.43 12.52 -5.61
C THR A 185 -13.20 13.82 -5.68
N ASP A 186 -12.47 14.96 -5.72
CA ASP A 186 -13.06 16.29 -5.90
C ASP A 186 -13.38 16.56 -7.39
N ASN A 187 -14.07 15.69 -8.09
CA ASN A 187 -14.40 15.89 -9.50
C ASN A 187 -15.46 17.00 -9.73
N GLY A 188 -15.43 18.05 -8.92
CA GLY A 188 -16.23 19.27 -9.11
C GLY A 188 -17.74 19.09 -8.96
N ASN A 189 -18.22 17.89 -8.66
CA ASN A 189 -19.62 17.59 -8.48
C ASN A 189 -19.92 17.44 -7.00
N THR A 190 -20.35 18.54 -6.36
CA THR A 190 -20.74 18.60 -4.97
C THR A 190 -22.00 17.79 -4.66
N ASP A 191 -22.72 17.32 -5.69
CA ASP A 191 -23.99 16.57 -5.58
C ASP A 191 -23.83 15.05 -5.57
N ILE A 192 -22.61 14.51 -5.44
CA ILE A 192 -22.40 13.07 -5.28
C ILE A 192 -22.97 12.70 -3.91
N LYS A 193 -24.19 12.14 -3.91
CA LYS A 193 -24.75 11.48 -2.73
C LYS A 193 -23.76 10.42 -2.29
N ARG A 194 -23.22 10.57 -1.08
CA ARG A 194 -22.17 9.72 -0.48
C ARG A 194 -22.75 8.35 -0.09
N ASP A 195 -23.24 7.65 -1.10
CA ASP A 195 -23.91 6.38 -0.97
C ASP A 195 -22.92 5.22 -1.07
N ALA A 196 -23.16 4.11 -0.40
CA ALA A 196 -22.28 2.93 -0.36
C ALA A 196 -22.07 2.25 -1.75
N HIS A 197 -22.78 2.68 -2.77
CA HIS A 197 -22.72 2.16 -4.15
C HIS A 197 -22.12 3.13 -5.16
N GLN A 198 -21.30 4.07 -4.73
CA GLN A 198 -20.65 5.02 -5.65
C GLN A 198 -19.77 4.31 -6.68
N PRO A 199 -19.75 4.81 -7.93
CA PRO A 199 -18.88 4.26 -8.97
C PRO A 199 -17.41 4.26 -8.53
N VAL A 200 -16.65 3.25 -8.92
CA VAL A 200 -15.21 3.13 -8.63
C VAL A 200 -14.44 4.39 -9.05
N ASP A 201 -14.88 5.06 -10.11
CA ASP A 201 -14.29 6.29 -10.61
C ASP A 201 -14.35 7.48 -9.62
N SER A 202 -15.26 7.45 -8.65
CA SER A 202 -15.36 8.46 -7.61
C SER A 202 -14.54 8.15 -6.36
N LEU A 203 -14.12 6.89 -6.18
CA LEU A 203 -13.35 6.46 -5.02
C LEU A 203 -11.90 6.95 -5.08
N ASN A 204 -11.37 7.30 -3.91
CA ASN A 204 -9.96 7.69 -3.71
C ASN A 204 -9.23 6.77 -2.71
N VAL A 205 -9.89 5.73 -2.25
CA VAL A 205 -9.35 4.74 -1.29
C VAL A 205 -9.15 3.41 -2.00
N ILE A 206 -7.89 3.00 -2.16
CA ILE A 206 -7.53 1.74 -2.81
C ILE A 206 -8.09 0.58 -2.00
N TYR A 207 -8.68 -0.41 -2.66
CA TYR A 207 -9.30 -1.61 -2.07
C TYR A 207 -10.48 -1.34 -1.14
N TYR A 208 -11.11 -0.17 -1.20
CA TYR A 208 -12.18 0.20 -0.27
C TYR A 208 -13.26 -0.88 -0.15
N ASN A 209 -13.89 -1.24 -1.28
CA ASN A 209 -14.97 -2.23 -1.30
C ASN A 209 -14.49 -3.62 -0.86
N TRP A 210 -13.29 -4.00 -1.27
CA TRP A 210 -12.68 -5.27 -0.87
C TRP A 210 -12.42 -5.31 0.64
N LEU A 211 -11.85 -4.25 1.23
CA LEU A 211 -11.59 -4.15 2.67
C LEU A 211 -12.87 -4.23 3.50
N ILE A 212 -13.95 -3.57 3.06
CA ILE A 212 -15.27 -3.68 3.71
C ILE A 212 -15.77 -5.13 3.70
N ASN A 213 -15.69 -5.79 2.56
CA ASN A 213 -16.18 -7.15 2.40
C ASN A 213 -15.36 -8.17 3.20
N ILE A 214 -14.04 -8.05 3.18
CA ILE A 214 -13.16 -9.00 3.89
C ILE A 214 -13.22 -8.81 5.40
N ALA A 215 -13.35 -7.57 5.91
CA ALA A 215 -13.50 -7.31 7.33
C ALA A 215 -14.80 -7.91 7.90
N LYS A 216 -15.85 -8.01 7.10
CA LYS A 216 -17.10 -8.70 7.49
C LYS A 216 -16.94 -10.22 7.59
N LYS A 217 -15.92 -10.81 6.95
CA LYS A 217 -15.66 -12.25 6.96
C LYS A 217 -14.68 -12.66 8.04
N LEU A 218 -13.65 -11.84 8.31
CA LEU A 218 -12.58 -12.15 9.23
C LEU A 218 -12.83 -11.51 10.60
N GLU A 219 -13.17 -12.32 11.61
CA GLU A 219 -13.47 -11.84 12.96
C GLU A 219 -12.29 -11.17 13.65
N ASN A 220 -11.07 -11.57 13.29
CA ASN A 220 -9.81 -11.10 13.82
C ASN A 220 -9.18 -9.94 12.99
N LEU A 221 -9.94 -9.36 12.05
CA LEU A 221 -9.57 -8.17 11.28
C LEU A 221 -10.43 -6.97 11.68
N LYS A 222 -9.78 -5.87 12.07
CA LYS A 222 -10.41 -4.57 12.23
C LYS A 222 -9.79 -3.57 11.26
N VAL A 223 -10.61 -2.77 10.58
CA VAL A 223 -10.16 -1.73 9.63
C VAL A 223 -10.61 -0.36 10.11
N ILE A 224 -9.67 0.54 10.29
CA ILE A 224 -9.92 1.90 10.75
C ILE A 224 -9.49 2.85 9.65
N PHE A 225 -10.47 3.37 8.92
CA PHE A 225 -10.24 4.40 7.91
C PHE A 225 -10.17 5.77 8.58
N THR A 226 -9.13 6.54 8.28
CA THR A 226 -9.08 7.95 8.64
C THR A 226 -9.00 8.83 7.40
N PHE A 227 -9.79 9.91 7.41
CA PHE A 227 -9.88 10.89 6.33
C PHE A 227 -9.41 12.24 6.83
N THR A 228 -8.24 12.67 6.34
CA THR A 228 -7.56 13.86 6.90
C THR A 228 -8.10 15.16 6.37
N ARG A 229 -8.89 15.16 5.29
CA ARG A 229 -9.45 16.34 4.62
C ARG A 229 -10.94 16.22 4.31
N GLU A 230 -11.64 15.23 4.87
CA GLU A 230 -13.09 15.16 4.77
C GLU A 230 -13.72 16.15 5.73
N GLU A 231 -14.72 16.89 5.27
CA GLU A 231 -15.53 17.77 6.11
C GLU A 231 -16.55 16.97 6.90
N GLU A 232 -17.14 15.93 6.28
CA GLU A 232 -18.10 15.04 6.90
C GLU A 232 -17.75 13.59 6.59
N LEU A 233 -17.95 12.71 7.57
CA LEU A 233 -17.78 11.26 7.35
C LEU A 233 -18.95 10.73 6.53
N PRO A 234 -18.72 9.66 5.72
CA PRO A 234 -19.80 9.00 5.00
C PRO A 234 -20.92 8.55 5.95
N THR A 235 -22.15 8.94 5.64
CA THR A 235 -23.34 8.58 6.44
C THR A 235 -23.66 7.09 6.40
N ALA A 236 -23.24 6.41 5.33
CA ALA A 236 -23.38 4.95 5.15
C ALA A 236 -22.14 4.21 5.67
N ALA A 237 -21.67 4.54 6.88
CA ALA A 237 -20.68 3.68 7.53
C ALA A 237 -21.28 2.27 7.66
N PRO A 238 -20.54 1.21 7.28
CA PRO A 238 -20.99 -0.16 7.50
C PRO A 238 -21.35 -0.33 8.97
N ASN A 239 -22.54 -0.87 9.25
CA ASN A 239 -22.96 -1.16 10.63
C ASN A 239 -22.22 -2.41 11.15
N ASP A 240 -20.89 -2.29 11.27
CA ASP A 240 -20.00 -3.36 11.73
C ASP A 240 -18.92 -2.75 12.63
N ALA A 241 -18.84 -3.22 13.86
CA ALA A 241 -17.90 -2.73 14.87
C ALA A 241 -16.41 -2.91 14.47
N ARG A 242 -16.14 -3.73 13.44
CA ARG A 242 -14.79 -3.96 12.90
C ARG A 242 -14.38 -2.95 11.83
N ILE A 243 -15.32 -2.15 11.32
CA ILE A 243 -15.09 -1.13 10.29
C ILE A 243 -15.42 0.23 10.86
N ILE A 244 -14.39 1.03 11.09
CA ILE A 244 -14.51 2.31 11.78
C ILE A 244 -14.05 3.42 10.85
N TYR A 245 -14.88 4.46 10.72
CA TYR A 245 -14.50 5.70 10.06
C TYR A 245 -14.18 6.77 11.09
N ARG A 246 -13.11 7.52 10.83
CA ARG A 246 -12.76 8.69 11.64
C ARG A 246 -12.35 9.86 10.77
N LYS A 247 -12.57 11.06 11.28
CA LYS A 247 -12.10 12.31 10.69
C LYS A 247 -10.76 12.71 11.30
N GLY A 248 -9.91 13.35 10.50
CA GLY A 248 -8.66 13.91 10.98
C GLY A 248 -7.49 12.93 10.91
N ARG A 249 -6.43 13.23 11.65
CA ARG A 249 -5.21 12.43 11.69
C ARG A 249 -5.25 11.42 12.83
N PHE A 250 -4.55 10.30 12.68
CA PHE A 250 -4.24 9.45 13.82
C PHE A 250 -3.47 10.23 14.88
N PHE A 251 -3.58 9.81 16.14
CA PHE A 251 -2.95 10.41 17.32
C PHE A 251 -3.46 11.81 17.71
N LEU A 252 -4.53 12.29 17.08
CA LEU A 252 -5.18 13.54 17.45
C LEU A 252 -6.68 13.34 17.67
N ASN A 253 -7.19 13.89 18.77
CA ASN A 253 -8.62 14.05 18.98
C ASN A 253 -9.19 15.16 18.05
N PRO A 254 -10.50 15.28 17.90
CA PRO A 254 -11.13 16.35 17.11
C PRO A 254 -10.76 17.77 17.54
N ASP A 255 -10.45 17.97 18.83
CA ASP A 255 -10.01 19.24 19.42
C ASP A 255 -8.50 19.51 19.22
N GLY A 256 -7.77 18.58 18.54
CA GLY A 256 -6.33 18.68 18.31
C GLY A 256 -5.46 18.18 19.45
N SER A 257 -6.03 17.78 20.59
CA SER A 257 -5.28 17.17 21.69
C SER A 257 -4.71 15.79 21.31
N PRO A 258 -3.62 15.32 21.96
CA PRO A 258 -3.06 13.99 21.69
C PRO A 258 -4.04 12.86 22.02
N GLU A 259 -4.10 11.85 21.14
CA GLU A 259 -4.91 10.64 21.31
C GLU A 259 -4.01 9.40 21.32
N ARG A 260 -4.15 8.55 22.33
CA ARG A 260 -3.54 7.21 22.35
C ARG A 260 -4.32 6.27 21.43
N THR A 261 -3.99 6.32 20.13
CA THR A 261 -4.74 5.65 19.07
C THR A 261 -4.71 4.13 19.22
N LEU A 262 -3.55 3.53 19.55
CA LEU A 262 -3.46 2.08 19.75
C LEU A 262 -4.37 1.61 20.88
N LEU A 263 -4.28 2.27 22.05
CA LEU A 263 -5.09 1.92 23.20
C LEU A 263 -6.59 2.07 22.93
N LYS A 264 -6.99 3.16 22.26
CA LYS A 264 -8.38 3.42 21.88
C LYS A 264 -8.98 2.28 21.05
N TYR A 265 -8.19 1.67 20.20
CA TYR A 265 -8.66 0.58 19.32
C TYR A 265 -8.28 -0.82 19.83
N GLY A 266 -7.97 -0.93 21.14
CA GLY A 266 -7.74 -2.20 21.81
C GLY A 266 -6.40 -2.82 21.51
N ARG A 267 -5.39 -2.00 21.22
CA ARG A 267 -4.01 -2.45 21.01
C ARG A 267 -3.09 -1.91 22.10
N ASN A 268 -2.13 -2.74 22.47
CA ASN A 268 -1.05 -2.36 23.38
C ASN A 268 0.24 -2.23 22.57
N VAL A 269 0.92 -1.13 22.74
CA VAL A 269 2.18 -0.82 22.08
C VAL A 269 3.28 -1.83 22.37
N GLU A 270 3.31 -2.39 23.58
CA GLU A 270 4.34 -3.35 24.00
C GLU A 270 4.15 -4.74 23.40
N THR A 271 2.91 -5.10 23.07
CA THR A 271 2.54 -6.44 22.57
C THR A 271 2.10 -6.44 21.12
N SER A 272 2.17 -5.30 20.42
CA SER A 272 1.81 -5.21 19.02
C SER A 272 3.04 -4.96 18.15
N PHE A 273 3.13 -5.70 17.05
CA PHE A 273 4.06 -5.41 15.98
C PHE A 273 3.45 -4.31 15.08
N ASN A 274 4.22 -3.26 14.77
CA ASN A 274 3.73 -2.05 14.13
C ASN A 274 4.38 -1.79 12.76
N PRO A 275 4.06 -2.55 11.70
CA PRO A 275 4.55 -2.24 10.36
C PRO A 275 3.93 -0.94 9.85
N ILE A 276 4.76 -0.08 9.25
CA ILE A 276 4.35 1.23 8.73
C ILE A 276 4.72 1.29 7.25
N CYS A 277 3.74 1.44 6.38
CA CYS A 277 3.93 1.54 4.95
C CYS A 277 3.25 2.78 4.37
N GLY A 278 3.98 3.56 3.61
CA GLY A 278 3.45 4.77 2.99
C GLY A 278 4.53 5.75 2.51
N SER A 279 4.12 6.96 2.18
CA SER A 279 5.05 8.01 1.76
C SER A 279 5.93 8.50 2.91
N SER A 280 7.06 9.14 2.59
CA SER A 280 7.92 9.80 3.58
C SER A 280 7.17 10.81 4.45
N ALA A 281 6.20 11.52 3.87
CA ALA A 281 5.32 12.43 4.62
C ALA A 281 4.47 11.69 5.66
N PHE A 282 3.96 10.52 5.33
CA PHE A 282 3.16 9.69 6.23
C PHE A 282 4.03 9.07 7.34
N ILE A 283 5.16 8.48 6.97
CA ILE A 283 6.04 7.76 7.89
C ILE A 283 6.76 8.73 8.84
N ASN A 284 7.46 9.72 8.26
CA ASN A 284 8.42 10.59 8.95
C ASN A 284 7.94 12.03 9.12
N GLY A 285 6.78 12.40 8.55
CA GLY A 285 6.30 13.79 8.55
C GLY A 285 7.08 14.73 7.65
N ILE A 286 7.90 14.22 6.74
CA ILE A 286 8.75 15.03 5.85
C ILE A 286 7.99 15.34 4.56
N ILE A 287 7.67 16.61 4.33
CA ILE A 287 6.98 17.07 3.14
C ILE A 287 7.95 17.94 2.32
N ARG A 288 8.26 17.52 1.11
CA ARG A 288 8.99 18.35 0.13
C ARG A 288 7.99 19.24 -0.62
N LEU A 289 8.17 20.53 -0.53
CA LEU A 289 7.35 21.51 -1.26
C LEU A 289 7.86 21.66 -2.70
N PRO A 290 7.01 22.14 -3.65
CA PRO A 290 7.40 22.33 -5.06
C PRO A 290 8.61 23.27 -5.26
N ASN A 291 8.83 24.19 -4.32
CA ASN A 291 9.98 25.10 -4.32
C ASN A 291 11.26 24.52 -3.72
N GLY A 292 11.31 23.20 -3.48
CA GLY A 292 12.44 22.48 -2.90
C GLY A 292 12.59 22.62 -1.38
N LYS A 293 11.78 23.46 -0.71
CA LYS A 293 11.78 23.56 0.75
C LYS A 293 11.24 22.28 1.39
N ILE A 294 11.82 21.94 2.54
CA ILE A 294 11.38 20.80 3.34
C ILE A 294 10.56 21.34 4.52
N ASN A 295 9.30 20.92 4.60
CA ASN A 295 8.48 21.12 5.79
C ASN A 295 8.56 19.83 6.63
N ARG A 296 8.82 19.97 7.94
CA ARG A 296 8.91 18.84 8.88
C ARG A 296 7.73 18.90 9.83
N GLY A 297 6.88 17.89 9.76
CA GLY A 297 5.81 17.62 10.72
C GLY A 297 6.10 16.35 11.50
N LYS A 298 5.10 15.86 12.24
CA LYS A 298 5.17 14.57 12.90
C LYS A 298 4.52 13.51 12.03
N GLY A 299 5.28 12.48 11.64
CA GLY A 299 4.78 11.28 10.96
C GLY A 299 4.27 10.24 11.96
N ILE A 300 3.85 9.09 11.45
CA ILE A 300 3.35 7.98 12.28
C ILE A 300 4.42 7.51 13.26
N LEU A 301 5.66 7.33 12.81
CA LEU A 301 6.75 6.84 13.65
C LEU A 301 6.98 7.73 14.87
N GLN A 302 7.08 9.05 14.67
CA GLN A 302 7.31 9.99 15.76
C GLN A 302 6.14 10.04 16.75
N ASN A 303 4.90 9.96 16.26
CA ASN A 303 3.73 9.92 17.12
C ASN A 303 3.64 8.62 17.94
N LEU A 304 4.05 7.47 17.38
CA LEU A 304 4.13 6.21 18.11
C LEU A 304 5.16 6.32 19.27
N ILE A 305 6.27 6.98 19.05
CA ILE A 305 7.28 7.22 20.09
C ILE A 305 6.75 8.19 21.16
N GLU A 306 6.24 9.34 20.77
CA GLU A 306 5.90 10.43 21.70
C GLU A 306 4.58 10.25 22.42
N ILE A 307 3.56 9.66 21.75
CA ILE A 307 2.20 9.56 22.29
C ILE A 307 1.91 8.16 22.82
N GLU A 308 2.33 7.12 22.11
CA GLU A 308 2.11 5.73 22.55
C GLU A 308 3.22 5.24 23.49
N GLY A 309 4.35 5.94 23.56
CA GLY A 309 5.45 5.66 24.48
C GLY A 309 6.36 4.52 24.02
N ILE A 310 6.45 4.29 22.71
CA ILE A 310 7.38 3.30 22.19
C ILE A 310 8.81 3.79 22.41
N LYS A 311 9.65 2.91 22.93
CA LYS A 311 11.05 3.22 23.22
C LYS A 311 11.85 3.29 21.91
N PRO A 312 12.62 4.37 21.67
CA PRO A 312 13.41 4.55 20.43
C PRO A 312 14.38 3.39 20.16
N GLU A 313 15.00 2.81 21.20
CA GLU A 313 15.90 1.67 21.08
C GLU A 313 15.24 0.39 20.60
N LYS A 314 13.90 0.30 20.69
CA LYS A 314 13.11 -0.81 20.14
C LYS A 314 12.60 -0.54 18.71
N THR A 315 12.96 0.60 18.14
CA THR A 315 12.54 0.97 16.76
C THR A 315 13.34 0.21 15.70
N ASP A 316 14.52 -0.30 16.02
CA ASP A 316 15.31 -1.11 15.11
C ASP A 316 14.80 -2.55 15.10
N LYS A 317 13.88 -2.85 14.16
CA LYS A 317 13.47 -4.21 13.75
C LYS A 317 12.70 -5.06 14.76
N GLU A 318 12.60 -4.71 16.03
CA GLU A 318 11.88 -5.54 17.02
C GLU A 318 10.38 -5.27 17.04
N GLN A 319 9.95 -4.02 16.98
CA GLN A 319 8.52 -3.63 17.03
C GLN A 319 8.04 -2.85 15.80
N PHE A 320 8.95 -2.39 14.93
CA PHE A 320 8.65 -1.60 13.73
C PHE A 320 9.34 -2.15 12.51
N TYR A 321 8.71 -1.91 11.39
CA TYR A 321 9.34 -2.00 10.10
C TYR A 321 8.76 -0.94 9.19
N LEU A 322 9.63 -0.25 8.44
CA LEU A 322 9.26 0.88 7.60
C LEU A 322 9.40 0.49 6.13
N GLU A 323 8.33 0.67 5.36
CA GLU A 323 8.39 0.61 3.91
C GLU A 323 8.00 1.96 3.33
N GLN A 324 8.96 2.65 2.72
CA GLN A 324 8.70 3.91 2.03
C GLN A 324 8.28 3.63 0.58
N VAL A 325 7.05 4.02 0.24
CA VAL A 325 6.51 3.93 -1.12
C VAL A 325 6.49 5.32 -1.74
N GLY A 326 7.04 5.46 -2.93
CA GLY A 326 6.99 6.69 -3.72
C GLY A 326 8.32 7.40 -3.94
N ALA A 327 8.36 8.16 -4.98
CA ALA A 327 9.32 8.95 -5.70
C ALA A 327 10.62 9.38 -4.99
N ASN A 328 11.51 8.46 -4.69
CA ASN A 328 12.96 8.71 -4.53
C ASN A 328 13.72 7.40 -4.73
N GLN A 329 13.49 6.74 -5.85
CA GLN A 329 14.37 5.70 -6.37
C GLN A 329 14.82 6.06 -7.76
#